data_7aa787d266d3ad4f3f965bc83613efa7
#
_entry.id   7aa787d266d3ad4f3f965bc83613efa7
#
_cell.length_a   1.000
_cell.length_b   1.000
_cell.length_c   1.000
_cell.angle_alpha   90.00
_cell.angle_beta   90.00
_cell.angle_gamma   90.00
#
_symmetry.space_group_name_H-M   'P 1'
#
loop_
_entity.id
_entity.type
_entity.pdbx_description
1 polymer ?
#
loop_
_entity_poly.entity_id
_entity_poly.type
_entity_poly.pdbx_seq_one_letter_code
_entity_poly.pdbx_strand_id
1 'polypeptide(L)'
;PGEELDYFLIGGESLEEVLVNYTDLTGKPALPPAKTFGLWLSTSFTTTYDEETVTSFIDGMAERDIPLQMFHFDCFWMKEYQWTDFEWDLDQFPDPPAMLKRLASRGLGLCCWINPYISQKSKLFDIGMEKGYFIKNPDGSVFQTDLWQPGMAIVDFTNPEAAKWFAAGVRKLCEMGVTAIKTDFGERIPTKDVVYYDGSDPYKMHNYYTRSEEHTSEL
;
A
#
# COMPACT_ATOMS: atom_id res chain seq x y z
N PRO A 1 -10.68 -18.50 3.68
CA PRO A 1 -11.26 -19.82 3.42
C PRO A 1 -10.38 -20.59 2.44
N GLY A 2 -10.26 -21.90 2.63
CA GLY A 2 -9.48 -22.81 1.81
C GLY A 2 -9.97 -24.24 2.02
N GLU A 3 -9.78 -25.08 1.00
CA GLU A 3 -10.11 -26.52 1.05
C GLU A 3 -8.92 -27.35 1.51
N GLU A 4 -7.72 -26.76 1.52
CA GLU A 4 -6.46 -27.39 1.90
C GLU A 4 -5.73 -26.53 2.93
N LEU A 5 -5.02 -27.16 3.83
CA LEU A 5 -4.14 -26.53 4.84
C LEU A 5 -2.81 -27.29 4.88
N ASP A 6 -1.73 -26.64 4.48
CA ASP A 6 -0.39 -27.10 4.73
C ASP A 6 0.11 -26.56 6.07
N TYR A 7 0.47 -27.47 6.97
CA TYR A 7 0.96 -27.11 8.29
C TYR A 7 2.41 -27.58 8.48
N PHE A 8 3.29 -26.63 8.78
CA PHE A 8 4.72 -26.90 9.00
C PHE A 8 5.06 -26.72 10.47
N LEU A 9 5.65 -27.73 11.09
CA LEU A 9 6.27 -27.63 12.42
C LEU A 9 7.79 -27.54 12.25
N ILE A 10 8.35 -26.39 12.60
CA ILE A 10 9.76 -26.10 12.44
C ILE A 10 10.42 -26.17 13.82
N GLY A 11 11.30 -27.15 14.01
CA GLY A 11 12.02 -27.38 15.27
C GLY A 11 13.45 -26.85 15.22
N GLY A 12 14.09 -26.78 16.39
CA GLY A 12 15.50 -26.46 16.60
C GLY A 12 15.86 -26.56 18.08
N GLU A 13 17.13 -26.68 18.41
CA GLU A 13 17.61 -26.74 19.79
C GLU A 13 17.67 -25.36 20.47
N SER A 14 17.60 -24.26 19.68
CA SER A 14 17.53 -22.88 20.14
C SER A 14 16.57 -22.07 19.28
N LEU A 15 16.17 -20.85 19.75
CA LEU A 15 15.35 -19.94 18.97
C LEU A 15 16.06 -19.48 17.70
N GLU A 16 17.37 -19.29 17.75
CA GLU A 16 18.19 -18.93 16.60
C GLU A 16 18.15 -20.03 15.52
N GLU A 17 18.26 -21.30 15.93
CA GLU A 17 18.20 -22.43 15.03
C GLU A 17 16.81 -22.58 14.39
N VAL A 18 15.74 -22.40 15.16
CA VAL A 18 14.36 -22.36 14.63
C VAL A 18 14.23 -21.28 13.56
N LEU A 19 14.76 -20.06 13.79
CA LEU A 19 14.74 -18.97 12.81
C LEU A 19 15.56 -19.29 11.56
N VAL A 20 16.73 -19.94 11.71
CA VAL A 20 17.54 -20.39 10.58
C VAL A 20 16.76 -21.41 9.74
N ASN A 21 16.22 -22.45 10.39
CA ASN A 21 15.44 -23.48 9.71
C ASN A 21 14.19 -22.92 9.03
N TYR A 22 13.52 -21.96 9.67
CA TYR A 22 12.37 -21.24 9.08
C TYR A 22 12.80 -20.46 7.82
N THR A 23 13.87 -19.65 7.92
CA THR A 23 14.31 -18.82 6.80
C THR A 23 14.98 -19.62 5.68
N ASP A 24 15.53 -20.79 5.96
CA ASP A 24 16.01 -21.71 4.93
C ASP A 24 14.86 -22.30 4.11
N LEU A 25 13.67 -22.48 4.71
CA LEU A 25 12.45 -22.92 4.04
C LEU A 25 11.75 -21.78 3.28
N THR A 26 11.66 -20.60 3.88
CA THR A 26 10.84 -19.48 3.37
C THR A 26 11.61 -18.42 2.60
N GLY A 27 12.93 -18.46 2.66
CA GLY A 27 13.81 -17.40 2.18
C GLY A 27 14.16 -16.39 3.28
N LYS A 28 15.35 -15.82 3.16
CA LYS A 28 15.84 -14.79 4.10
C LYS A 28 15.33 -13.42 3.69
N PRO A 29 14.80 -12.60 4.63
CA PRO A 29 14.39 -11.24 4.32
C PRO A 29 15.59 -10.36 3.97
N ALA A 30 15.36 -9.31 3.19
CA ALA A 30 16.36 -8.26 3.00
C ALA A 30 16.63 -7.54 4.32
N LEU A 31 17.86 -7.06 4.51
CA LEU A 31 18.19 -6.21 5.66
C LEU A 31 17.64 -4.79 5.42
N PRO A 32 16.63 -4.36 6.17
CA PRO A 32 16.08 -3.01 5.97
C PRO A 32 17.01 -1.94 6.54
N PRO A 33 16.89 -0.68 6.11
CA PRO A 33 17.65 0.43 6.67
C PRO A 33 17.42 0.57 8.19
N ALA A 34 18.48 0.88 8.95
CA ALA A 34 18.42 0.96 10.41
C ALA A 34 17.29 1.88 10.93
N LYS A 35 16.98 2.97 10.23
CA LYS A 35 15.92 3.91 10.61
C LYS A 35 14.51 3.28 10.63
N THR A 36 14.29 2.17 9.94
CA THR A 36 13.00 1.46 9.93
C THR A 36 12.67 0.76 11.25
N PHE A 37 13.69 0.52 12.09
CA PHE A 37 13.54 -0.01 13.45
C PHE A 37 13.32 1.09 14.50
N GLY A 38 13.34 2.35 14.11
CA GLY A 38 13.10 3.49 14.98
C GLY A 38 11.61 3.79 15.16
N LEU A 39 11.34 4.96 15.76
CA LEU A 39 9.97 5.41 15.98
C LEU A 39 9.33 5.91 14.68
N TRP A 40 8.13 5.42 14.42
CA TRP A 40 7.24 5.88 13.36
C TRP A 40 6.09 6.69 13.96
N LEU A 41 5.85 7.89 13.45
CA LEU A 41 4.68 8.69 13.79
C LEU A 41 3.74 8.71 12.59
N SER A 42 2.46 8.41 12.82
CA SER A 42 1.42 8.40 11.79
C SER A 42 0.36 9.44 12.07
N THR A 43 -0.17 10.06 11.01
CA THR A 43 -1.36 10.91 11.07
C THR A 43 -2.64 10.10 11.31
N SER A 44 -2.65 8.79 11.00
CA SER A 44 -3.86 7.97 11.01
C SER A 44 -4.94 8.47 10.01
N PHE A 45 -5.92 7.63 9.71
CA PHE A 45 -7.05 8.02 8.82
C PHE A 45 -8.14 8.84 9.55
N THR A 46 -8.09 8.89 10.88
CA THR A 46 -9.07 9.63 11.70
C THR A 46 -8.70 11.08 11.94
N THR A 47 -7.50 11.48 11.53
CA THR A 47 -6.97 12.83 11.72
C THR A 47 -6.94 13.57 10.39
N THR A 48 -7.74 14.62 10.26
CA THR A 48 -7.59 15.59 9.17
C THR A 48 -6.29 16.37 9.39
N TYR A 49 -5.44 16.46 8.37
CA TYR A 49 -4.14 17.08 8.49
C TYR A 49 -3.68 17.73 7.19
N ASP A 50 -2.88 18.77 7.37
CA ASP A 50 -2.19 19.51 6.32
C ASP A 50 -0.69 19.58 6.60
N GLU A 51 0.04 20.29 5.79
CA GLU A 51 1.49 20.45 5.96
C GLU A 51 1.86 21.13 7.30
N GLU A 52 1.06 22.11 7.77
CA GLU A 52 1.29 22.80 9.03
C GLU A 52 1.11 21.85 10.23
N THR A 53 0.05 21.07 10.23
CA THR A 53 -0.25 20.05 11.24
C THR A 53 0.86 19.01 11.31
N VAL A 54 1.29 18.47 10.17
CA VAL A 54 2.40 17.51 10.10
C VAL A 54 3.68 18.10 10.68
N THR A 55 4.00 19.33 10.27
CA THR A 55 5.20 20.04 10.78
C THR A 55 5.13 20.22 12.29
N SER A 56 3.96 20.62 12.82
CA SER A 56 3.76 20.80 14.27
C SER A 56 3.98 19.53 15.08
N PHE A 57 3.51 18.37 14.55
CA PHE A 57 3.71 17.07 15.20
C PHE A 57 5.21 16.71 15.26
N ILE A 58 5.93 16.91 14.15
CA ILE A 58 7.37 16.62 14.07
C ILE A 58 8.17 17.56 14.96
N ASP A 59 7.80 18.84 15.01
CA ASP A 59 8.43 19.83 15.90
C ASP A 59 8.17 19.49 17.37
N GLY A 60 6.94 19.13 17.71
CA GLY A 60 6.58 18.70 19.06
C GLY A 60 7.33 17.46 19.54
N MET A 61 7.69 16.53 18.64
CA MET A 61 8.57 15.41 18.97
C MET A 61 10.00 15.89 19.25
N ALA A 62 10.53 16.77 18.40
CA ALA A 62 11.89 17.31 18.57
C ALA A 62 12.03 18.15 19.86
N GLU A 63 11.05 19.00 20.18
CA GLU A 63 11.01 19.79 21.43
C GLU A 63 11.02 18.97 22.69
N ARG A 64 10.60 17.71 22.63
CA ARG A 64 10.55 16.77 23.74
C ARG A 64 11.71 15.77 23.73
N ASP A 65 12.69 15.97 22.88
CA ASP A 65 13.82 15.05 22.68
C ASP A 65 13.38 13.61 22.35
N ILE A 66 12.22 13.44 21.65
CA ILE A 66 11.73 12.14 21.20
C ILE A 66 12.31 11.86 19.83
N PRO A 67 13.16 10.82 19.68
CA PRO A 67 13.84 10.55 18.42
C PRO A 67 12.88 9.93 17.39
N LEU A 68 12.38 10.74 16.47
CA LEU A 68 11.53 10.31 15.35
C LEU A 68 12.40 9.95 14.14
N GLN A 69 12.21 8.73 13.58
CA GLN A 69 12.91 8.26 12.40
C GLN A 69 12.06 8.24 11.15
N MET A 70 10.76 7.95 11.28
CA MET A 70 9.86 7.82 10.14
C MET A 70 8.57 8.60 10.39
N PHE A 71 8.09 9.30 9.36
CA PHE A 71 6.77 9.90 9.37
C PHE A 71 5.88 9.22 8.33
N HIS A 72 4.69 8.79 8.75
CA HIS A 72 3.72 8.12 7.89
C HIS A 72 2.52 9.02 7.61
N PHE A 73 2.30 9.29 6.33
CA PHE A 73 1.10 9.93 5.80
C PHE A 73 0.05 8.87 5.51
N ASP A 74 -1.05 8.88 6.26
CA ASP A 74 -2.19 8.01 6.02
C ASP A 74 -3.05 8.53 4.86
N CYS A 75 -4.15 7.89 4.50
CA CYS A 75 -4.87 8.08 3.23
C CYS A 75 -5.19 9.54 2.85
N PHE A 76 -5.30 10.45 3.81
CA PHE A 76 -5.60 11.88 3.56
C PHE A 76 -4.42 12.71 3.01
N TRP A 77 -3.29 12.10 2.65
CA TRP A 77 -2.34 12.77 1.77
C TRP A 77 -2.92 12.97 0.35
N MET A 78 -3.92 12.13 -0.02
CA MET A 78 -4.73 12.24 -1.23
C MET A 78 -6.11 12.84 -0.91
N LYS A 79 -6.82 13.32 -1.92
CA LYS A 79 -8.21 13.81 -1.74
C LYS A 79 -9.14 12.70 -1.29
N GLU A 80 -10.03 13.05 -0.37
CA GLU A 80 -11.06 12.15 0.13
C GLU A 80 -11.92 11.57 -1.01
N TYR A 81 -12.19 10.27 -0.94
CA TYR A 81 -12.90 9.48 -1.97
C TYR A 81 -12.22 9.47 -3.36
N GLN A 82 -10.95 9.86 -3.43
CA GLN A 82 -10.07 9.68 -4.57
C GLN A 82 -8.78 8.96 -4.15
N TRP A 83 -8.85 8.16 -3.08
CA TRP A 83 -7.70 7.45 -2.54
C TRP A 83 -7.17 6.44 -3.52
N THR A 84 -5.87 6.35 -3.54
CA THR A 84 -5.02 5.65 -4.48
C THR A 84 -5.04 6.26 -5.89
N ASP A 85 -5.15 7.59 -5.94
CA ASP A 85 -4.87 8.40 -7.15
C ASP A 85 -3.37 8.60 -7.40
N PHE A 86 -2.55 8.31 -6.41
CA PHE A 86 -1.12 8.65 -6.39
C PHE A 86 -0.85 10.15 -6.57
N GLU A 87 -1.80 10.99 -6.16
CA GLU A 87 -1.69 12.45 -6.23
C GLU A 87 -1.96 13.10 -4.88
N TRP A 88 -1.07 14.01 -4.50
CA TRP A 88 -1.23 14.79 -3.29
C TRP A 88 -2.42 15.73 -3.38
N ASP A 89 -3.13 15.89 -2.27
CA ASP A 89 -4.14 16.94 -2.15
C ASP A 89 -3.44 18.30 -2.01
N LEU A 90 -3.37 19.04 -3.12
CA LEU A 90 -2.68 20.33 -3.17
C LEU A 90 -3.38 21.43 -2.36
N ASP A 91 -4.62 21.21 -1.93
CA ASP A 91 -5.31 22.12 -1.02
C ASP A 91 -4.77 22.01 0.40
N GLN A 92 -4.25 20.82 0.78
CA GLN A 92 -3.62 20.52 2.08
C GLN A 92 -2.09 20.57 2.02
N PHE A 93 -1.52 20.21 0.88
CA PHE A 93 -0.07 20.11 0.64
C PHE A 93 0.28 20.84 -0.64
N PRO A 94 0.45 22.20 -0.58
CA PRO A 94 0.60 23.03 -1.79
C PRO A 94 1.86 22.70 -2.63
N ASP A 95 2.94 22.26 -1.98
CA ASP A 95 4.21 21.89 -2.64
C ASP A 95 4.79 20.61 -2.02
N PRO A 96 4.24 19.43 -2.37
CA PRO A 96 4.68 18.16 -1.80
C PRO A 96 6.18 17.88 -2.00
N PRO A 97 6.80 18.08 -3.18
CA PRO A 97 8.24 17.87 -3.35
C PRO A 97 9.10 18.71 -2.41
N ALA A 98 8.76 19.98 -2.22
CA ALA A 98 9.48 20.85 -1.30
C ALA A 98 9.26 20.44 0.15
N MET A 99 8.05 20.07 0.55
CA MET A 99 7.74 19.54 1.87
C MET A 99 8.54 18.27 2.15
N LEU A 100 8.47 17.25 1.28
CA LEU A 100 9.19 15.99 1.44
C LEU A 100 10.70 16.22 1.56
N LYS A 101 11.27 17.12 0.76
CA LYS A 101 12.68 17.51 0.85
C LYS A 101 13.03 18.14 2.20
N ARG A 102 12.18 19.03 2.73
CA ARG A 102 12.38 19.64 4.06
C ARG A 102 12.36 18.58 5.16
N LEU A 103 11.40 17.67 5.13
CA LEU A 103 11.29 16.61 6.12
C LEU A 103 12.49 15.64 6.03
N ALA A 104 12.88 15.25 4.83
CA ALA A 104 14.05 14.41 4.60
C ALA A 104 15.35 15.06 5.10
N SER A 105 15.50 16.40 4.97
CA SER A 105 16.67 17.13 5.48
C SER A 105 16.77 17.13 7.01
N ARG A 106 15.68 16.79 7.71
CA ARG A 106 15.65 16.56 9.18
C ARG A 106 16.05 15.12 9.57
N GLY A 107 16.43 14.28 8.59
CA GLY A 107 16.82 12.89 8.80
C GLY A 107 15.64 11.89 8.78
N LEU A 108 14.42 12.37 8.49
CA LEU A 108 13.21 11.51 8.48
C LEU A 108 13.14 10.66 7.23
N GLY A 109 12.76 9.40 7.39
CA GLY A 109 12.16 8.61 6.33
C GLY A 109 10.68 8.95 6.19
N LEU A 110 10.14 8.85 4.98
CA LEU A 110 8.79 9.28 4.66
C LEU A 110 8.00 8.11 4.07
N CYS A 111 6.86 7.78 4.67
CA CYS A 111 6.00 6.69 4.27
C CYS A 111 4.65 7.23 3.81
N CYS A 112 4.14 6.73 2.68
CA CYS A 112 2.78 7.01 2.22
C CYS A 112 1.92 5.75 2.24
N TRP A 113 0.68 5.91 2.67
CA TRP A 113 -0.36 4.90 2.61
C TRP A 113 -0.89 4.74 1.19
N ILE A 114 -1.11 3.51 0.75
CA ILE A 114 -1.83 3.15 -0.46
C ILE A 114 -2.69 1.90 -0.21
N ASN A 115 -3.63 1.62 -1.12
CA ASN A 115 -4.29 0.33 -1.22
C ASN A 115 -4.62 0.00 -2.68
N PRO A 116 -5.05 -1.23 -3.00
CA PRO A 116 -5.30 -1.65 -4.38
C PRO A 116 -6.69 -1.28 -4.91
N TYR A 117 -7.44 -0.42 -4.22
CA TYR A 117 -8.82 -0.07 -4.56
C TYR A 117 -8.88 1.32 -5.21
N ILE A 118 -9.40 1.38 -6.42
CA ILE A 118 -9.53 2.64 -7.18
C ILE A 118 -10.97 3.13 -7.10
N SER A 119 -11.17 4.31 -6.54
CA SER A 119 -12.49 4.94 -6.45
C SER A 119 -13.07 5.25 -7.82
N GLN A 120 -14.37 5.12 -7.99
CA GLN A 120 -15.06 5.55 -9.22
C GLN A 120 -14.89 7.05 -9.51
N LYS A 121 -14.67 7.87 -8.47
CA LYS A 121 -14.40 9.31 -8.61
C LYS A 121 -12.97 9.61 -9.11
N SER A 122 -12.08 8.64 -9.00
CA SER A 122 -10.69 8.78 -9.44
C SER A 122 -10.58 8.83 -10.96
N LYS A 123 -9.73 9.72 -11.49
CA LYS A 123 -9.37 9.70 -12.92
C LYS A 123 -8.71 8.37 -13.36
N LEU A 124 -8.12 7.63 -12.42
CA LEU A 124 -7.54 6.31 -12.69
C LEU A 124 -8.60 5.24 -12.94
N PHE A 125 -9.85 5.49 -12.52
CA PHE A 125 -10.95 4.55 -12.76
C PHE A 125 -11.25 4.42 -14.26
N ASP A 126 -11.43 5.54 -14.96
CA ASP A 126 -11.72 5.53 -16.40
C ASP A 126 -10.57 4.89 -17.19
N ILE A 127 -9.32 5.20 -16.83
CA ILE A 127 -8.13 4.62 -17.45
C ILE A 127 -8.07 3.10 -17.24
N GLY A 128 -8.27 2.65 -15.99
CA GLY A 128 -8.23 1.23 -15.65
C GLY A 128 -9.37 0.44 -16.28
N MET A 129 -10.58 1.03 -16.35
CA MET A 129 -11.74 0.45 -17.01
C MET A 129 -11.49 0.28 -18.52
N GLU A 130 -11.04 1.35 -19.20
CA GLU A 130 -10.76 1.32 -20.65
C GLU A 130 -9.69 0.28 -21.01
N LYS A 131 -8.65 0.18 -20.19
CA LYS A 131 -7.52 -0.74 -20.41
C LYS A 131 -7.74 -2.15 -19.86
N GLY A 132 -8.83 -2.39 -19.13
CA GLY A 132 -9.14 -3.68 -18.55
C GLY A 132 -8.21 -4.08 -17.40
N TYR A 133 -7.83 -3.12 -16.55
CA TYR A 133 -6.91 -3.32 -15.44
C TYR A 133 -7.59 -3.74 -14.12
N PHE A 134 -8.91 -3.85 -14.12
CA PHE A 134 -9.69 -4.21 -12.94
C PHE A 134 -10.26 -5.62 -13.04
N ILE A 135 -10.50 -6.24 -11.88
CA ILE A 135 -11.29 -7.46 -11.78
C ILE A 135 -12.66 -7.23 -12.41
N LYS A 136 -13.18 -8.21 -13.15
CA LYS A 136 -14.43 -8.09 -13.92
C LYS A 136 -15.53 -8.99 -13.38
N ASN A 137 -16.76 -8.60 -13.64
CA ASN A 137 -17.92 -9.49 -13.57
C ASN A 137 -17.91 -10.49 -14.73
N PRO A 138 -18.68 -11.61 -14.65
CA PRO A 138 -18.77 -12.58 -15.75
C PRO A 138 -19.28 -12.03 -17.06
N ASP A 139 -20.04 -10.92 -17.05
CA ASP A 139 -20.52 -10.23 -18.24
C ASP A 139 -19.48 -9.28 -18.88
N GLY A 140 -18.28 -9.20 -18.28
CA GLY A 140 -17.17 -8.36 -18.75
C GLY A 140 -17.17 -6.93 -18.22
N SER A 141 -18.18 -6.49 -17.49
CA SER A 141 -18.19 -5.20 -16.79
C SER A 141 -17.19 -5.18 -15.63
N VAL A 142 -16.79 -3.98 -15.19
CA VAL A 142 -15.90 -3.84 -14.01
C VAL A 142 -16.64 -4.29 -12.75
N PHE A 143 -16.01 -5.14 -11.95
CA PHE A 143 -16.50 -5.44 -10.60
C PHE A 143 -16.31 -4.22 -9.71
N GLN A 144 -17.39 -3.75 -9.06
CA GLN A 144 -17.38 -2.60 -8.16
C GLN A 144 -18.02 -2.95 -6.81
N THR A 145 -17.56 -2.27 -5.77
CA THR A 145 -18.08 -2.43 -4.40
C THR A 145 -17.96 -1.12 -3.62
N ASP A 146 -18.75 -0.97 -2.55
CA ASP A 146 -18.75 0.19 -1.65
C ASP A 146 -18.10 -0.13 -0.30
N LEU A 147 -17.30 -1.19 -0.21
CA LEU A 147 -16.79 -1.68 1.08
C LEU A 147 -15.71 -0.79 1.72
N TRP A 148 -15.15 0.14 0.98
CA TRP A 148 -14.21 1.15 1.47
C TRP A 148 -14.58 2.55 0.97
N GLN A 149 -14.53 2.78 -0.32
CA GLN A 149 -14.94 4.04 -0.94
C GLN A 149 -16.00 3.77 -2.04
N PRO A 150 -16.89 4.74 -2.33
CA PRO A 150 -18.02 4.50 -3.22
C PRO A 150 -17.61 4.04 -4.62
N GLY A 151 -18.22 2.96 -5.10
CA GLY A 151 -18.03 2.44 -6.45
C GLY A 151 -16.61 2.02 -6.77
N MET A 152 -15.81 1.65 -5.78
CA MET A 152 -14.41 1.28 -6.01
C MET A 152 -14.29 0.04 -6.87
N ALA A 153 -13.30 0.05 -7.78
CA ALA A 153 -12.82 -1.12 -8.50
C ALA A 153 -11.57 -1.70 -7.82
N ILE A 154 -11.27 -2.95 -8.09
CA ILE A 154 -10.12 -3.66 -7.55
C ILE A 154 -9.14 -3.92 -8.68
N VAL A 155 -7.88 -3.52 -8.51
CA VAL A 155 -6.83 -3.74 -9.52
C VAL A 155 -6.60 -5.24 -9.71
N ASP A 156 -6.56 -5.71 -10.94
CA ASP A 156 -6.26 -7.11 -11.26
C ASP A 156 -4.75 -7.31 -11.47
N PHE A 157 -4.03 -7.68 -10.43
CA PHE A 157 -2.59 -7.92 -10.49
C PHE A 157 -2.20 -9.22 -11.22
N THR A 158 -3.15 -10.04 -11.64
CA THR A 158 -2.89 -11.15 -12.56
C THR A 158 -2.67 -10.65 -13.99
N ASN A 159 -3.06 -9.40 -14.28
CA ASN A 159 -2.74 -8.69 -15.51
C ASN A 159 -1.39 -7.96 -15.38
N PRO A 160 -0.33 -8.38 -16.10
CA PRO A 160 1.01 -7.77 -15.99
C PRO A 160 1.03 -6.28 -16.35
N GLU A 161 0.13 -5.82 -17.23
CA GLU A 161 0.06 -4.41 -17.60
C GLU A 161 -0.62 -3.58 -16.49
N ALA A 162 -1.60 -4.15 -15.77
CA ALA A 162 -2.18 -3.52 -14.60
C ALA A 162 -1.15 -3.41 -13.47
N ALA A 163 -0.36 -4.47 -13.23
CA ALA A 163 0.73 -4.45 -12.26
C ALA A 163 1.75 -3.35 -12.57
N LYS A 164 2.22 -3.25 -13.83
CA LYS A 164 3.14 -2.20 -14.27
C LYS A 164 2.56 -0.79 -14.11
N TRP A 165 1.28 -0.64 -14.43
CA TRP A 165 0.58 0.63 -14.30
C TRP A 165 0.48 1.08 -12.84
N PHE A 166 0.12 0.18 -11.94
CA PHE A 166 0.07 0.46 -10.49
C PHE A 166 1.47 0.77 -9.94
N ALA A 167 2.47 -0.04 -10.29
CA ALA A 167 3.87 0.17 -9.92
C ALA A 167 4.42 1.53 -10.39
N ALA A 168 3.95 2.04 -11.53
CA ALA A 168 4.34 3.38 -12.00
C ALA A 168 3.85 4.49 -11.07
N GLY A 169 2.68 4.34 -10.43
CA GLY A 169 2.19 5.24 -9.39
C GLY A 169 3.10 5.25 -8.16
N VAL A 170 3.46 4.05 -7.68
CA VAL A 170 4.39 3.89 -6.54
C VAL A 170 5.76 4.50 -6.87
N ARG A 171 6.30 4.21 -8.05
CA ARG A 171 7.59 4.78 -8.51
C ARG A 171 7.60 6.30 -8.49
N LYS A 172 6.53 6.93 -8.95
CA LYS A 172 6.37 8.40 -8.92
C LYS A 172 6.49 8.96 -7.49
N LEU A 173 5.92 8.27 -6.50
CA LEU A 173 6.08 8.66 -5.09
C LEU A 173 7.53 8.53 -4.62
N CYS A 174 8.20 7.42 -4.96
CA CYS A 174 9.61 7.21 -4.61
C CYS A 174 10.52 8.27 -5.25
N GLU A 175 10.30 8.62 -6.52
CA GLU A 175 11.03 9.68 -7.24
C GLU A 175 10.82 11.07 -6.59
N MET A 176 9.68 11.28 -5.95
CA MET A 176 9.37 12.51 -5.24
C MET A 176 10.05 12.59 -3.85
N GLY A 177 10.54 11.47 -3.32
CA GLY A 177 11.25 11.40 -2.04
C GLY A 177 10.57 10.54 -0.96
N VAL A 178 9.48 9.84 -1.28
CA VAL A 178 8.89 8.82 -0.40
C VAL A 178 9.84 7.63 -0.32
N THR A 179 10.12 7.14 0.88
CA THR A 179 11.13 6.09 1.14
C THR A 179 10.53 4.79 1.68
N ALA A 180 9.25 4.77 1.95
CA ALA A 180 8.51 3.59 2.38
C ALA A 180 7.04 3.70 1.94
N ILE A 181 6.41 2.56 1.72
CA ILE A 181 4.99 2.47 1.39
C ILE A 181 4.31 1.59 2.45
N LYS A 182 3.17 2.03 2.96
CA LYS A 182 2.24 1.18 3.71
C LYS A 182 1.17 0.72 2.74
N THR A 183 1.20 -0.55 2.37
CA THR A 183 0.08 -1.19 1.70
C THR A 183 -0.97 -1.55 2.75
N ASP A 184 -2.22 -1.26 2.46
CA ASP A 184 -3.33 -1.48 3.40
C ASP A 184 -4.50 -2.16 2.69
N PHE A 185 -5.36 -2.84 3.46
CA PHE A 185 -6.47 -3.64 2.96
C PHE A 185 -6.04 -4.85 2.12
N GLY A 186 -6.85 -5.20 1.09
CA GLY A 186 -6.66 -6.39 0.27
C GLY A 186 -7.50 -7.59 0.73
N GLU A 187 -8.26 -7.46 1.82
CA GLU A 187 -9.14 -8.51 2.34
C GLU A 187 -10.56 -8.48 1.74
N ARG A 188 -10.91 -7.42 1.00
CA ARG A 188 -12.23 -7.23 0.39
C ARG A 188 -12.35 -7.84 -1.01
N ILE A 189 -11.64 -8.93 -1.23
CA ILE A 189 -11.54 -9.58 -2.53
C ILE A 189 -12.71 -10.59 -2.68
N PRO A 190 -13.47 -10.51 -3.78
CA PRO A 190 -14.59 -11.43 -4.01
C PRO A 190 -14.12 -12.88 -4.18
N THR A 191 -14.87 -13.83 -3.62
CA THR A 191 -14.56 -15.27 -3.69
C THR A 191 -15.27 -15.99 -4.83
N LYS A 192 -16.17 -15.30 -5.56
CA LYS A 192 -17.00 -15.87 -6.64
C LYS A 192 -17.56 -14.76 -7.52
N ASP A 193 -18.15 -15.16 -8.61
CA ASP A 193 -18.87 -14.28 -9.54
C ASP A 193 -18.02 -13.14 -10.11
N VAL A 194 -16.69 -13.37 -10.22
CA VAL A 194 -15.73 -12.47 -10.85
C VAL A 194 -14.76 -13.24 -11.75
N VAL A 195 -14.11 -12.52 -12.65
CA VAL A 195 -13.14 -13.06 -13.61
C VAL A 195 -11.84 -12.28 -13.51
N TYR A 196 -10.73 -13.00 -13.32
CA TYR A 196 -9.37 -12.51 -13.39
C TYR A 196 -8.81 -12.60 -14.82
N TYR A 197 -7.86 -11.75 -15.14
CA TYR A 197 -7.23 -11.69 -16.46
C TYR A 197 -6.60 -13.02 -16.88
N ASP A 198 -5.95 -13.73 -15.96
CA ASP A 198 -5.28 -15.02 -16.20
C ASP A 198 -6.21 -16.24 -16.03
N GLY A 199 -7.46 -16.02 -15.68
CA GLY A 199 -8.42 -17.10 -15.43
C GLY A 199 -8.30 -17.76 -14.05
N SER A 200 -7.56 -17.16 -13.12
CA SER A 200 -7.42 -17.65 -11.75
C SER A 200 -8.77 -17.81 -11.05
N ASP A 201 -8.87 -18.86 -10.22
CA ASP A 201 -10.04 -19.14 -9.41
C ASP A 201 -10.23 -18.07 -8.32
N PRO A 202 -11.36 -17.35 -8.30
CA PRO A 202 -11.63 -16.29 -7.33
C PRO A 202 -11.54 -16.77 -5.87
N TYR A 203 -11.91 -18.00 -5.58
CA TYR A 203 -11.85 -18.55 -4.23
C TYR A 203 -10.40 -18.70 -3.75
N LYS A 204 -9.50 -19.15 -4.62
CA LYS A 204 -8.05 -19.26 -4.33
C LYS A 204 -7.40 -17.88 -4.25
N MET A 205 -7.80 -16.95 -5.12
CA MET A 205 -7.25 -15.61 -5.17
C MET A 205 -7.58 -14.76 -3.93
N HIS A 206 -8.67 -15.05 -3.22
CA HIS A 206 -9.08 -14.26 -2.05
C HIS A 206 -7.95 -14.03 -1.03
N ASN A 207 -7.21 -15.06 -0.66
CA ASN A 207 -6.09 -14.96 0.28
C ASN A 207 -4.75 -14.67 -0.41
N TYR A 208 -4.64 -14.94 -1.71
CA TYR A 208 -3.39 -14.76 -2.45
C TYR A 208 -3.23 -13.32 -2.98
N TYR A 209 -4.33 -12.59 -3.10
CA TYR A 209 -4.36 -11.28 -3.73
C TYR A 209 -3.42 -10.26 -3.07
N THR A 210 -3.43 -10.14 -1.75
CA THR A 210 -2.55 -9.24 -1.00
C THR A 210 -1.07 -9.44 -1.29
N ARG A 211 -0.65 -10.71 -1.47
CA ARG A 211 0.72 -11.03 -1.86
C ARG A 211 1.05 -10.49 -3.27
N SER A 212 0.12 -10.57 -4.19
CA SER A 212 0.31 -10.06 -5.57
C SER A 212 0.44 -8.54 -5.60
N GLU A 213 -0.34 -7.83 -4.79
CA GLU A 213 -0.26 -6.38 -4.62
C GLU A 213 1.06 -5.96 -3.97
N GLU A 214 1.45 -6.60 -2.88
CA GLU A 214 2.69 -6.36 -2.16
C GLU A 214 3.90 -6.47 -3.09
N HIS A 215 4.03 -7.55 -3.86
CA HIS A 215 5.11 -7.72 -4.83
C HIS A 215 5.14 -6.64 -5.91
N THR A 216 4.00 -6.08 -6.29
CA THR A 216 3.92 -4.99 -7.26
C THR A 216 4.43 -3.67 -6.68
N SER A 217 4.30 -3.49 -5.37
CA SER A 217 4.72 -2.28 -4.64
C SER A 217 6.17 -2.35 -4.15
N GLU A 218 6.83 -3.51 -4.20
CA GLU A 218 8.25 -3.70 -3.93
C GLU A 218 9.10 -3.30 -5.14
N LEU A 219 9.48 -2.02 -5.23
CA LEU A 219 10.27 -1.44 -6.33
C LEU A 219 11.69 -1.09 -5.89
#